data_b10ffe60111b813f86fde13e1d6f5f29
#
_entry.id   b10ffe60111b813f86fde13e1d6f5f29
#
_cell.length_a   1.000
_cell.length_b   1.000
_cell.length_c   1.000
_cell.angle_alpha   90.00
_cell.angle_beta   90.00
_cell.angle_gamma   90.00
#
_symmetry.space_group_name_H-M   'P 1'
#
loop_
_entity.id
_entity.type
_entity.pdbx_description
1 polymer ?
#
loop_
_entity_poly.entity_id
_entity_poly.type
_entity_poly.pdbx_seq_one_letter_code
_entity_poly.pdbx_strand_id
1 'polypeptide(L)'
;MISMHTSPLQQPGSGDAGGMNVYVLSTARHLARQGVEVDVYTRATRPSQGEVVEVEEGLRVINIVAGPYEGLDKEALPTQLAAFAGGIVQFHKCHDLDYDLIHSHYWLSGQVGWLLRDLWEIPLVHTAHTLAAVKNAHRSEDDSAESEARRICEQQLVDNADVLVVNTLEETADLVGHYDADADRIVVVTPGTDVDVFTPGTERNTEQSRRQLGIPLHAKVVAFVGRLQQFKGPQVLIRATAELMRRDPHRNLRVIICGGASGASATAEEYLDLARELGVARRIRFLDPRPPEELVSIYQAADIVAVPSYNESFGLVAMEAQACGTPVIAARVGGLPVAVAEGETGLLVDGHATEDWADAIGQLLDDDDTRIRMAEEAVGHAANFSWASTAARLASVYAEAVTVEINDCQPRHASAQ
;
A
#
# COMPACT_ATOMS: atom_id res chain seq x y z
N MET A 1 1.69 -8.22 15.83
CA MET A 1 0.98 -7.84 14.60
C MET A 1 0.44 -9.06 13.86
N ILE A 2 -0.66 -8.94 13.09
CA ILE A 2 -1.24 -10.06 12.32
C ILE A 2 -1.39 -9.63 10.85
N SER A 3 -0.78 -10.37 9.93
CA SER A 3 -0.88 -10.20 8.46
C SER A 3 -1.05 -11.58 7.79
N MET A 4 -2.27 -12.14 7.88
CA MET A 4 -2.54 -13.53 7.53
C MET A 4 -2.37 -13.84 6.04
N HIS A 5 -2.98 -13.05 5.14
CA HIS A 5 -3.15 -13.41 3.73
C HIS A 5 -1.90 -13.17 2.86
N THR A 6 -0.97 -12.37 3.35
CA THR A 6 0.29 -12.08 2.67
C THR A 6 1.40 -11.81 3.69
N SER A 7 2.56 -12.45 3.49
CA SER A 7 3.71 -12.25 4.38
C SER A 7 4.34 -10.87 4.16
N PRO A 8 4.70 -10.13 5.23
CA PRO A 8 5.39 -8.85 5.09
C PRO A 8 6.76 -8.97 4.39
N LEU A 9 7.33 -10.18 4.36
CA LEU A 9 8.61 -10.46 3.68
C LEU A 9 8.45 -10.80 2.19
N GLN A 10 7.22 -10.87 1.68
CA GLN A 10 6.98 -11.14 0.27
C GLN A 10 7.29 -9.89 -0.57
N GLN A 11 7.94 -10.10 -1.74
CA GLN A 11 8.25 -9.03 -2.69
C GLN A 11 6.99 -8.25 -3.09
N PRO A 12 6.91 -6.93 -2.80
CA PRO A 12 5.81 -6.10 -3.27
C PRO A 12 5.69 -6.10 -4.80
N GLY A 13 4.45 -6.03 -5.29
CA GLY A 13 4.17 -6.09 -6.72
C GLY A 13 4.07 -7.51 -7.28
N SER A 14 4.23 -8.54 -6.46
CA SER A 14 4.06 -9.95 -6.82
C SER A 14 2.88 -10.59 -6.10
N GLY A 15 2.01 -11.31 -6.82
CA GLY A 15 0.80 -11.91 -6.25
C GLY A 15 -0.07 -10.87 -5.53
N ASP A 16 -0.45 -11.16 -4.28
CA ASP A 16 -1.22 -10.23 -3.43
C ASP A 16 -0.36 -9.24 -2.64
N ALA A 17 0.97 -9.37 -2.69
CA ALA A 17 1.87 -8.48 -1.98
C ALA A 17 1.90 -7.08 -2.64
N GLY A 18 1.76 -6.05 -1.82
CA GLY A 18 1.70 -4.66 -2.28
C GLY A 18 1.97 -3.67 -1.16
N GLY A 19 1.32 -2.51 -1.21
CA GLY A 19 1.51 -1.44 -0.22
C GLY A 19 1.30 -1.87 1.23
N MET A 20 0.37 -2.79 1.50
CA MET A 20 0.17 -3.32 2.85
C MET A 20 1.42 -4.05 3.38
N ASN A 21 2.12 -4.83 2.54
CA ASN A 21 3.34 -5.52 2.96
C ASN A 21 4.45 -4.53 3.32
N VAL A 22 4.59 -3.46 2.51
CA VAL A 22 5.52 -2.36 2.78
C VAL A 22 5.14 -1.68 4.09
N TYR A 23 3.85 -1.36 4.29
CA TYR A 23 3.35 -0.73 5.52
C TYR A 23 3.67 -1.58 6.75
N VAL A 24 3.28 -2.87 6.76
CA VAL A 24 3.48 -3.77 7.90
C VAL A 24 4.97 -3.93 8.23
N LEU A 25 5.81 -4.18 7.23
CA LEU A 25 7.24 -4.39 7.46
C LEU A 25 7.93 -3.12 7.93
N SER A 26 7.64 -1.98 7.29
CA SER A 26 8.28 -0.71 7.64
C SER A 26 7.85 -0.19 9.00
N THR A 27 6.57 -0.29 9.35
CA THR A 27 6.11 0.08 10.69
C THR A 27 6.68 -0.83 11.76
N ALA A 28 6.70 -2.15 11.53
CA ALA A 28 7.27 -3.12 12.47
C ALA A 28 8.77 -2.86 12.73
N ARG A 29 9.56 -2.60 11.68
CA ARG A 29 10.99 -2.24 11.80
C ARG A 29 11.20 -0.97 12.61
N HIS A 30 10.44 0.09 12.32
CA HIS A 30 10.62 1.35 13.02
C HIS A 30 10.10 1.31 14.46
N LEU A 31 9.09 0.51 14.77
CA LEU A 31 8.67 0.22 16.13
C LEU A 31 9.76 -0.55 16.90
N ALA A 32 10.35 -1.58 16.29
CA ALA A 32 11.45 -2.34 16.88
C ALA A 32 12.66 -1.44 17.22
N ARG A 33 13.04 -0.54 16.30
CA ARG A 33 14.11 0.46 16.51
C ARG A 33 13.77 1.48 17.61
N GLN A 34 12.50 1.64 17.97
CA GLN A 34 12.03 2.46 19.09
C GLN A 34 11.87 1.66 20.39
N GLY A 35 12.30 0.39 20.41
CA GLY A 35 12.29 -0.47 21.60
C GLY A 35 11.00 -1.25 21.81
N VAL A 36 10.10 -1.32 20.83
CA VAL A 36 8.90 -2.17 20.89
C VAL A 36 9.25 -3.54 20.32
N GLU A 37 9.06 -4.61 21.10
CA GLU A 37 9.21 -5.97 20.56
C GLU A 37 8.01 -6.32 19.66
N VAL A 38 8.27 -6.75 18.43
CA VAL A 38 7.23 -6.99 17.42
C VAL A 38 7.34 -8.39 16.85
N ASP A 39 6.30 -9.19 17.05
CA ASP A 39 6.06 -10.44 16.35
C ASP A 39 5.00 -10.23 15.26
N VAL A 40 5.33 -10.56 14.00
CA VAL A 40 4.37 -10.50 12.90
C VAL A 40 3.95 -11.91 12.50
N TYR A 41 2.72 -12.27 12.81
CA TYR A 41 2.14 -13.57 12.44
C TYR A 41 1.60 -13.54 11.02
N THR A 42 2.02 -14.49 10.20
CA THR A 42 1.55 -14.67 8.82
C THR A 42 1.32 -16.15 8.51
N ARG A 43 0.51 -16.44 7.49
CA ARG A 43 0.30 -17.80 7.06
C ARG A 43 1.49 -18.32 6.24
N ALA A 44 1.99 -19.50 6.61
CA ALA A 44 3.01 -20.19 5.83
C ALA A 44 2.47 -20.59 4.44
N THR A 45 3.19 -20.23 3.39
CA THR A 45 2.86 -20.55 2.00
C THR A 45 3.84 -21.52 1.35
N ARG A 46 4.93 -21.84 2.03
CA ARG A 46 5.96 -22.80 1.58
C ARG A 46 6.60 -23.49 2.79
N PRO A 47 6.90 -24.79 2.72
CA PRO A 47 7.60 -25.49 3.80
C PRO A 47 8.99 -24.92 4.13
N SER A 48 9.62 -24.28 3.14
CA SER A 48 10.99 -23.72 3.25
C SER A 48 11.07 -22.36 3.93
N GLN A 49 9.93 -21.74 4.31
CA GLN A 49 9.94 -20.40 4.95
C GLN A 49 10.55 -20.40 6.35
N GLY A 50 10.56 -21.57 7.02
CA GLY A 50 10.88 -21.65 8.45
C GLY A 50 9.73 -21.16 9.32
N GLU A 51 9.65 -21.63 10.57
CA GLU A 51 8.60 -21.23 11.49
C GLU A 51 8.82 -19.79 11.95
N VAL A 52 10.05 -19.45 12.33
CA VAL A 52 10.44 -18.09 12.78
C VAL A 52 11.53 -17.55 11.88
N VAL A 53 11.37 -16.30 11.45
CA VAL A 53 12.37 -15.54 10.70
C VAL A 53 12.71 -14.30 11.52
N GLU A 54 13.92 -14.24 12.06
CA GLU A 54 14.48 -13.03 12.68
C GLU A 54 14.78 -12.03 11.57
N VAL A 55 14.12 -10.87 11.61
CA VAL A 55 14.28 -9.81 10.59
C VAL A 55 15.35 -8.82 11.02
N GLU A 56 15.26 -8.34 12.24
CA GLU A 56 16.24 -7.50 12.94
C GLU A 56 15.99 -7.62 14.45
N GLU A 57 16.84 -7.03 15.27
CA GLU A 57 16.67 -7.03 16.71
C GLU A 57 15.30 -6.48 17.12
N GLY A 58 14.55 -7.24 17.90
CA GLY A 58 13.19 -6.89 18.33
C GLY A 58 12.09 -7.09 17.28
N LEU A 59 12.40 -7.69 16.10
CA LEU A 59 11.40 -7.99 15.07
C LEU A 59 11.52 -9.40 14.52
N ARG A 60 10.46 -10.20 14.67
CA ARG A 60 10.35 -11.55 14.09
C ARG A 60 9.10 -11.67 13.20
N VAL A 61 9.20 -12.50 12.17
CA VAL A 61 8.06 -12.95 11.38
C VAL A 61 7.83 -14.44 11.65
N ILE A 62 6.62 -14.76 12.11
CA ILE A 62 6.23 -16.11 12.52
C ILE A 62 5.27 -16.68 11.50
N ASN A 63 5.67 -17.78 10.85
CA ASN A 63 4.94 -18.44 9.78
C ASN A 63 4.08 -19.58 10.34
N ILE A 64 2.78 -19.34 10.46
CA ILE A 64 1.82 -20.31 10.98
C ILE A 64 1.28 -21.18 9.85
N VAL A 65 1.36 -22.51 10.02
CA VAL A 65 0.77 -23.47 9.07
C VAL A 65 -0.76 -23.51 9.28
N ALA A 66 -1.50 -23.07 8.27
CA ALA A 66 -2.96 -23.11 8.26
C ALA A 66 -3.45 -23.48 6.86
N GLY A 67 -3.94 -24.72 6.73
CA GLY A 67 -4.30 -25.32 5.44
C GLY A 67 -3.11 -25.66 4.55
N PRO A 68 -3.34 -25.91 3.26
CA PRO A 68 -2.27 -26.25 2.32
C PRO A 68 -1.33 -25.07 2.11
N TYR A 69 -0.06 -25.36 1.87
CA TYR A 69 0.93 -24.31 1.58
C TYR A 69 0.63 -23.58 0.29
N GLU A 70 0.30 -24.31 -0.78
CA GLU A 70 0.06 -23.78 -2.13
C GLU A 70 -1.37 -24.08 -2.60
N GLY A 71 -1.83 -23.37 -3.63
CA GLY A 71 -3.12 -23.63 -4.28
C GLY A 71 -4.35 -23.22 -3.48
N LEU A 72 -4.18 -22.38 -2.46
CA LEU A 72 -5.30 -21.81 -1.72
C LEU A 72 -5.57 -20.39 -2.24
N ASP A 73 -6.69 -20.25 -2.94
CA ASP A 73 -7.15 -18.95 -3.43
C ASP A 73 -7.54 -18.03 -2.27
N LYS A 74 -7.45 -16.73 -2.51
CA LYS A 74 -7.74 -15.70 -1.49
C LYS A 74 -9.17 -15.82 -0.95
N GLU A 75 -10.12 -16.17 -1.80
CA GLU A 75 -11.53 -16.38 -1.47
C GLU A 75 -11.74 -17.58 -0.53
N ALA A 76 -10.82 -18.54 -0.53
CA ALA A 76 -10.85 -19.70 0.35
C ALA A 76 -10.14 -19.48 1.71
N LEU A 77 -9.37 -18.41 1.86
CA LEU A 77 -8.65 -18.11 3.11
C LEU A 77 -9.57 -17.99 4.34
N PRO A 78 -10.82 -17.50 4.27
CA PRO A 78 -11.72 -17.48 5.44
C PRO A 78 -11.90 -18.84 6.10
N THR A 79 -11.80 -19.94 5.34
CA THR A 79 -11.91 -21.31 5.88
C THR A 79 -10.73 -21.71 6.77
N GLN A 80 -9.63 -20.94 6.74
CA GLN A 80 -8.41 -21.21 7.49
C GLN A 80 -8.25 -20.32 8.75
N LEU A 81 -9.17 -19.41 9.03
CA LEU A 81 -9.07 -18.50 10.16
C LEU A 81 -8.91 -19.21 11.49
N ALA A 82 -9.73 -20.24 11.75
CA ALA A 82 -9.66 -21.02 13.00
C ALA A 82 -8.34 -21.79 13.14
N ALA A 83 -7.84 -22.39 12.05
CA ALA A 83 -6.56 -23.10 12.05
C ALA A 83 -5.39 -22.14 12.29
N PHE A 84 -5.45 -20.96 11.69
CA PHE A 84 -4.43 -19.93 11.84
C PHE A 84 -4.42 -19.35 13.27
N ALA A 85 -5.59 -19.01 13.82
CA ALA A 85 -5.71 -18.57 15.21
C ALA A 85 -5.22 -19.63 16.21
N GLY A 86 -5.62 -20.89 16.01
CA GLY A 86 -5.16 -22.01 16.83
C GLY A 86 -3.64 -22.20 16.79
N GLY A 87 -3.03 -22.02 15.63
CA GLY A 87 -1.56 -22.05 15.46
C GLY A 87 -0.87 -20.92 16.24
N ILE A 88 -1.42 -19.70 16.22
CA ILE A 88 -0.90 -18.57 17.00
C ILE A 88 -1.00 -18.87 18.50
N VAL A 89 -2.14 -19.35 18.98
CA VAL A 89 -2.33 -19.69 20.40
C VAL A 89 -1.34 -20.80 20.83
N GLN A 90 -1.12 -21.80 19.98
CA GLN A 90 -0.15 -22.86 20.25
C GLN A 90 1.27 -22.31 20.32
N PHE A 91 1.67 -21.49 19.34
CA PHE A 91 3.00 -20.86 19.33
C PHE A 91 3.23 -20.00 20.56
N HIS A 92 2.29 -19.14 20.89
CA HIS A 92 2.29 -18.29 22.09
C HIS A 92 2.55 -19.12 23.36
N LYS A 93 1.79 -20.20 23.57
CA LYS A 93 1.95 -21.07 24.75
C LYS A 93 3.28 -21.82 24.77
N CYS A 94 3.75 -22.31 23.61
CA CYS A 94 5.00 -23.08 23.55
C CYS A 94 6.24 -22.23 23.81
N HIS A 95 6.17 -20.92 23.57
CA HIS A 95 7.30 -20.01 23.73
C HIS A 95 7.16 -19.10 24.96
N ASP A 96 6.12 -19.28 25.78
CA ASP A 96 5.85 -18.51 27.01
C ASP A 96 5.89 -16.99 26.71
N LEU A 97 5.16 -16.59 25.63
CA LEU A 97 5.12 -15.19 25.20
C LEU A 97 4.03 -14.42 25.97
N ASP A 98 4.22 -13.11 26.10
CA ASP A 98 3.26 -12.19 26.66
C ASP A 98 3.16 -10.96 25.75
N TYR A 99 1.94 -10.54 25.41
CA TYR A 99 1.69 -9.42 24.51
C TYR A 99 0.83 -8.37 25.17
N ASP A 100 1.19 -7.10 25.01
CA ASP A 100 0.44 -5.96 25.55
C ASP A 100 -0.76 -5.60 24.66
N LEU A 101 -0.66 -5.85 23.34
CA LEU A 101 -1.73 -5.54 22.39
C LEU A 101 -1.61 -6.33 21.08
N ILE A 102 -2.69 -6.33 20.31
CA ILE A 102 -2.75 -6.88 18.96
C ILE A 102 -2.96 -5.73 17.96
N HIS A 103 -2.14 -5.67 16.90
CA HIS A 103 -2.43 -4.85 15.72
C HIS A 103 -2.69 -5.74 14.51
N SER A 104 -3.91 -5.74 14.01
CA SER A 104 -4.32 -6.57 12.86
C SER A 104 -4.43 -5.75 11.58
N HIS A 105 -4.00 -6.35 10.46
CA HIS A 105 -3.97 -5.72 9.14
C HIS A 105 -4.85 -6.50 8.16
N TYR A 106 -5.85 -5.82 7.60
CA TYR A 106 -6.85 -6.39 6.70
C TYR A 106 -7.91 -7.25 7.43
N TRP A 107 -9.11 -7.36 6.86
CA TRP A 107 -10.25 -7.98 7.52
C TRP A 107 -10.05 -9.43 7.99
N LEU A 108 -9.31 -10.26 7.22
CA LEU A 108 -9.00 -11.65 7.60
C LEU A 108 -8.18 -11.69 8.90
N SER A 109 -7.16 -10.86 8.98
CA SER A 109 -6.32 -10.72 10.18
C SER A 109 -7.09 -10.12 11.33
N GLY A 110 -8.01 -9.20 11.02
CA GLY A 110 -8.89 -8.59 12.00
C GLY A 110 -9.78 -9.61 12.72
N GLN A 111 -10.39 -10.53 11.98
CA GLN A 111 -11.22 -11.61 12.56
C GLN A 111 -10.42 -12.50 13.52
N VAL A 112 -9.17 -12.80 13.18
CA VAL A 112 -8.25 -13.53 14.07
C VAL A 112 -7.84 -12.67 15.26
N GLY A 113 -7.50 -11.40 15.02
CA GLY A 113 -7.15 -10.45 16.07
C GLY A 113 -8.25 -10.28 17.10
N TRP A 114 -9.50 -10.17 16.67
CA TRP A 114 -10.66 -10.08 17.58
C TRP A 114 -10.81 -11.34 18.46
N LEU A 115 -10.68 -12.53 17.86
CA LEU A 115 -10.70 -13.77 18.65
C LEU A 115 -9.58 -13.82 19.71
N LEU A 116 -8.37 -13.41 19.33
CA LEU A 116 -7.21 -13.41 20.25
C LEU A 116 -7.31 -12.32 21.33
N ARG A 117 -7.87 -11.14 20.99
CA ARG A 117 -8.21 -10.08 21.93
C ARG A 117 -9.09 -10.60 23.06
N ASP A 118 -10.19 -11.26 22.70
CA ASP A 118 -11.14 -11.82 23.67
C ASP A 118 -10.51 -12.97 24.50
N LEU A 119 -9.57 -13.73 23.90
CA LEU A 119 -8.89 -14.83 24.59
C LEU A 119 -7.80 -14.38 25.56
N TRP A 120 -7.06 -13.34 25.19
CA TRP A 120 -5.94 -12.83 25.95
C TRP A 120 -6.26 -11.61 26.82
N GLU A 121 -7.46 -11.07 26.64
CA GLU A 121 -7.94 -9.86 27.36
C GLU A 121 -6.98 -8.68 27.17
N ILE A 122 -6.54 -8.42 25.92
CA ILE A 122 -5.64 -7.33 25.54
C ILE A 122 -6.23 -6.53 24.38
N PRO A 123 -5.92 -5.22 24.22
CA PRO A 123 -6.56 -4.37 23.22
C PRO A 123 -6.25 -4.79 21.76
N LEU A 124 -7.24 -4.55 20.90
CA LEU A 124 -7.15 -4.75 19.45
C LEU A 124 -7.09 -3.40 18.72
N VAL A 125 -5.97 -3.11 18.10
CA VAL A 125 -5.83 -2.07 17.07
C VAL A 125 -6.05 -2.71 15.71
N HIS A 126 -6.83 -2.08 14.84
CA HIS A 126 -7.11 -2.60 13.50
C HIS A 126 -6.86 -1.56 12.41
N THR A 127 -6.14 -1.96 11.35
CA THR A 127 -5.99 -1.20 10.10
C THR A 127 -6.59 -2.00 8.95
N ALA A 128 -7.65 -1.47 8.33
CA ALA A 128 -8.37 -2.17 7.27
C ALA A 128 -7.58 -2.27 5.95
N HIS A 129 -6.75 -1.29 5.63
CA HIS A 129 -6.03 -1.07 4.36
C HIS A 129 -6.92 -0.93 3.12
N THR A 130 -8.04 -1.62 3.07
CA THR A 130 -9.08 -1.49 2.04
C THR A 130 -10.41 -1.92 2.62
N LEU A 131 -11.49 -1.24 2.23
CA LEU A 131 -12.85 -1.52 2.66
C LEU A 131 -13.71 -2.01 1.48
N ALA A 132 -14.52 -3.04 1.69
CA ALA A 132 -15.39 -3.61 0.67
C ALA A 132 -16.42 -2.59 0.15
N ALA A 133 -17.03 -1.81 1.06
CA ALA A 133 -18.00 -0.80 0.68
C ALA A 133 -17.40 0.28 -0.22
N VAL A 134 -16.20 0.78 0.11
CA VAL A 134 -15.47 1.78 -0.67
C VAL A 134 -15.07 1.22 -2.05
N LYS A 135 -14.53 -0.01 -2.08
CA LYS A 135 -14.19 -0.67 -3.36
C LYS A 135 -15.42 -0.86 -4.24
N ASN A 136 -16.54 -1.25 -3.67
CA ASN A 136 -17.79 -1.44 -4.41
C ASN A 136 -18.36 -0.11 -4.92
N ALA A 137 -18.20 1.00 -4.19
CA ALA A 137 -18.63 2.33 -4.61
C ALA A 137 -17.81 2.90 -5.78
N HIS A 138 -16.49 2.58 -5.84
CA HIS A 138 -15.55 3.09 -6.86
C HIS A 138 -15.16 2.02 -7.89
N ARG A 139 -15.95 0.96 -8.00
CA ARG A 139 -15.72 -0.16 -8.91
C ARG A 139 -15.81 0.28 -10.39
N SER A 140 -14.89 -0.21 -11.24
CA SER A 140 -15.06 -0.12 -12.68
C SER A 140 -16.17 -1.07 -13.17
N GLU A 141 -16.71 -0.85 -14.36
CA GLU A 141 -17.83 -1.66 -14.91
C GLU A 141 -17.48 -3.16 -15.03
N ASP A 142 -16.19 -3.47 -15.24
CA ASP A 142 -15.70 -4.83 -15.44
C ASP A 142 -15.20 -5.52 -14.15
N ASP A 143 -15.13 -4.80 -13.02
CA ASP A 143 -14.69 -5.39 -11.74
C ASP A 143 -15.83 -6.17 -11.05
N SER A 144 -15.48 -7.31 -10.43
CA SER A 144 -16.41 -8.03 -9.56
C SER A 144 -16.60 -7.29 -8.23
N ALA A 145 -17.82 -7.31 -7.70
CA ALA A 145 -18.09 -6.75 -6.37
C ALA A 145 -17.41 -7.59 -5.27
N GLU A 146 -16.93 -6.92 -4.24
CA GLU A 146 -16.50 -7.59 -3.01
C GLU A 146 -17.72 -8.25 -2.34
N SER A 147 -17.50 -9.39 -1.69
CA SER A 147 -18.60 -10.20 -1.13
C SER A 147 -19.26 -9.52 0.06
N GLU A 148 -20.57 -9.76 0.23
CA GLU A 148 -21.32 -9.31 1.41
C GLU A 148 -20.77 -9.93 2.71
N ALA A 149 -20.25 -11.16 2.65
CA ALA A 149 -19.59 -11.78 3.80
C ALA A 149 -18.39 -10.96 4.29
N ARG A 150 -17.57 -10.42 3.36
CA ARG A 150 -16.46 -9.53 3.71
C ARG A 150 -16.99 -8.25 4.37
N ARG A 151 -18.03 -7.62 3.81
CA ARG A 151 -18.62 -6.40 4.36
C ARG A 151 -19.13 -6.62 5.80
N ILE A 152 -19.80 -7.76 6.05
CA ILE A 152 -20.25 -8.13 7.39
C ILE A 152 -19.07 -8.30 8.36
N CYS A 153 -18.01 -8.99 7.93
CA CYS A 153 -16.82 -9.16 8.76
C CYS A 153 -16.11 -7.82 9.06
N GLU A 154 -16.05 -6.91 8.09
CA GLU A 154 -15.50 -5.57 8.30
C GLU A 154 -16.37 -4.76 9.28
N GLN A 155 -17.72 -4.84 9.19
CA GLN A 155 -18.60 -4.23 10.18
C GLN A 155 -18.35 -4.75 11.59
N GLN A 156 -18.23 -6.07 11.74
CA GLN A 156 -17.91 -6.67 13.05
C GLN A 156 -16.59 -6.14 13.64
N LEU A 157 -15.59 -5.91 12.78
CA LEU A 157 -14.32 -5.34 13.24
C LEU A 157 -14.44 -3.88 13.64
N VAL A 158 -15.20 -3.10 12.88
CA VAL A 158 -15.51 -1.70 13.24
C VAL A 158 -16.22 -1.63 14.58
N ASP A 159 -17.16 -2.54 14.84
CA ASP A 159 -17.93 -2.58 16.09
C ASP A 159 -17.08 -3.01 17.29
N ASN A 160 -16.08 -3.88 17.09
CA ASN A 160 -15.38 -4.57 18.17
C ASN A 160 -13.89 -4.22 18.34
N ALA A 161 -13.22 -3.58 17.40
CA ALA A 161 -11.85 -3.10 17.61
C ALA A 161 -11.83 -1.95 18.62
N ASP A 162 -10.83 -1.92 19.49
CA ASP A 162 -10.66 -0.85 20.47
C ASP A 162 -10.20 0.45 19.82
N VAL A 163 -9.32 0.33 18.82
CA VAL A 163 -8.86 1.45 18.00
C VAL A 163 -8.84 1.07 16.52
N LEU A 164 -9.36 1.96 15.68
CA LEU A 164 -9.31 1.87 14.22
C LEU A 164 -8.23 2.85 13.72
N VAL A 165 -7.20 2.34 13.08
CA VAL A 165 -6.14 3.16 12.48
C VAL A 165 -6.41 3.31 10.99
N VAL A 166 -6.46 4.55 10.52
CA VAL A 166 -6.63 4.93 9.12
C VAL A 166 -5.47 5.78 8.62
N ASN A 167 -5.27 5.83 7.31
CA ASN A 167 -4.16 6.57 6.71
C ASN A 167 -4.49 8.06 6.47
N THR A 168 -5.77 8.38 6.28
CA THR A 168 -6.24 9.73 5.90
C THR A 168 -7.58 10.07 6.56
N LEU A 169 -7.91 11.36 6.54
CA LEU A 169 -9.24 11.83 6.98
C LEU A 169 -10.36 11.34 6.05
N GLU A 170 -10.07 11.06 4.78
CA GLU A 170 -11.05 10.49 3.86
C GLU A 170 -11.42 9.06 4.29
N GLU A 171 -10.44 8.23 4.65
CA GLU A 171 -10.72 6.90 5.23
C GLU A 171 -11.52 6.97 6.55
N THR A 172 -11.36 8.03 7.35
CA THR A 172 -12.23 8.28 8.51
C THR A 172 -13.67 8.50 8.06
N ALA A 173 -13.88 9.35 7.05
CA ALA A 173 -15.22 9.60 6.51
C ALA A 173 -15.85 8.34 5.91
N ASP A 174 -15.04 7.49 5.26
CA ASP A 174 -15.47 6.21 4.72
C ASP A 174 -15.94 5.25 5.81
N LEU A 175 -15.18 5.12 6.91
CA LEU A 175 -15.56 4.27 8.04
C LEU A 175 -16.85 4.76 8.71
N VAL A 176 -16.97 6.07 8.95
CA VAL A 176 -18.19 6.65 9.53
C VAL A 176 -19.38 6.51 8.56
N GLY A 177 -19.18 6.82 7.28
CA GLY A 177 -20.26 6.86 6.30
C GLY A 177 -20.76 5.47 5.86
N HIS A 178 -19.91 4.48 5.76
CA HIS A 178 -20.24 3.15 5.26
C HIS A 178 -20.43 2.09 6.34
N TYR A 179 -19.86 2.29 7.53
CA TYR A 179 -19.85 1.30 8.62
C TYR A 179 -20.32 1.88 9.96
N ASP A 180 -20.83 3.11 9.98
CA ASP A 180 -21.32 3.79 11.20
C ASP A 180 -20.29 3.74 12.36
N ALA A 181 -19.01 3.88 12.02
CA ALA A 181 -17.90 3.79 12.96
C ALA A 181 -17.94 4.96 13.94
N ASP A 182 -17.67 4.67 15.22
CA ASP A 182 -17.46 5.69 16.25
C ASP A 182 -16.17 6.48 15.96
N ALA A 183 -16.32 7.76 15.64
CA ALA A 183 -15.20 8.63 15.31
C ALA A 183 -14.17 8.77 16.44
N ASP A 184 -14.57 8.62 17.69
CA ASP A 184 -13.68 8.71 18.86
C ASP A 184 -12.71 7.52 18.93
N ARG A 185 -13.01 6.41 18.24
CA ARG A 185 -12.13 5.25 18.14
C ARG A 185 -11.24 5.26 16.88
N ILE A 186 -11.38 6.27 16.01
CA ILE A 186 -10.61 6.36 14.77
C ILE A 186 -9.41 7.29 14.96
N VAL A 187 -8.22 6.79 14.65
CA VAL A 187 -6.99 7.57 14.72
C VAL A 187 -6.32 7.60 13.35
N VAL A 188 -6.05 8.81 12.85
CA VAL A 188 -5.30 8.99 11.60
C VAL A 188 -3.81 8.84 11.88
N VAL A 189 -3.18 7.89 11.20
CA VAL A 189 -1.74 7.66 11.22
C VAL A 189 -1.24 7.55 9.79
N THR A 190 -0.68 8.62 9.29
CA THR A 190 -0.22 8.72 7.90
C THR A 190 0.99 7.80 7.66
N PRO A 191 1.00 6.98 6.60
CA PRO A 191 2.15 6.17 6.21
C PRO A 191 3.36 7.02 5.85
N GLY A 192 4.53 6.42 5.92
CA GLY A 192 5.79 7.04 5.55
C GLY A 192 6.33 6.53 4.21
N THR A 193 7.47 7.10 3.83
CA THR A 193 8.35 6.58 2.78
C THR A 193 9.76 6.43 3.34
N ASP A 194 10.57 5.57 2.72
CA ASP A 194 11.97 5.35 3.11
C ASP A 194 12.86 6.32 2.33
N VAL A 195 13.10 7.49 2.91
CA VAL A 195 13.92 8.54 2.31
C VAL A 195 15.42 8.22 2.30
N ASP A 196 15.85 7.15 2.98
CA ASP A 196 17.22 6.66 2.91
C ASP A 196 17.43 5.77 1.68
N VAL A 197 16.38 5.09 1.24
CA VAL A 197 16.36 4.27 0.01
C VAL A 197 15.96 5.12 -1.19
N PHE A 198 14.80 5.79 -1.11
CA PHE A 198 14.29 6.63 -2.18
C PHE A 198 14.90 8.02 -2.07
N THR A 199 15.95 8.28 -2.84
CA THR A 199 16.70 9.51 -2.79
C THR A 199 16.73 10.21 -4.13
N PRO A 200 16.81 11.55 -4.16
CA PRO A 200 16.94 12.28 -5.40
C PRO A 200 18.17 11.85 -6.21
N GLY A 201 17.98 11.71 -7.50
CA GLY A 201 19.08 11.43 -8.42
C GLY A 201 19.80 12.69 -8.85
N THR A 202 21.10 12.56 -9.11
CA THR A 202 21.83 13.55 -9.91
C THR A 202 21.56 13.31 -11.39
N GLU A 203 21.87 14.28 -12.26
CA GLU A 203 21.79 14.10 -13.72
C GLU A 203 22.55 12.84 -14.18
N ARG A 204 23.69 12.55 -13.57
CA ARG A 204 24.46 11.34 -13.83
C ARG A 204 23.70 10.06 -13.45
N ASN A 205 22.97 10.08 -12.34
CA ASN A 205 22.14 8.93 -11.93
C ASN A 205 21.01 8.70 -12.94
N THR A 206 20.32 9.77 -13.35
CA THR A 206 19.27 9.72 -14.39
C THR A 206 19.80 9.14 -15.69
N GLU A 207 20.93 9.63 -16.19
CA GLU A 207 21.55 9.09 -17.39
C GLU A 207 21.93 7.60 -17.24
N GLN A 208 22.52 7.22 -16.11
CA GLN A 208 22.90 5.84 -15.85
C GLN A 208 21.67 4.92 -15.82
N SER A 209 20.60 5.32 -15.12
CA SER A 209 19.33 4.61 -15.04
C SER A 209 18.70 4.45 -16.43
N ARG A 210 18.66 5.51 -17.24
CA ARG A 210 18.17 5.45 -18.62
C ARG A 210 18.99 4.50 -19.49
N ARG A 211 20.33 4.50 -19.38
CA ARG A 211 21.19 3.55 -20.11
C ARG A 211 20.92 2.10 -19.69
N GLN A 212 20.80 1.82 -18.40
CA GLN A 212 20.51 0.48 -17.87
C GLN A 212 19.13 -0.01 -18.34
N LEU A 213 18.15 0.89 -18.37
CA LEU A 213 16.81 0.60 -18.85
C LEU A 213 16.68 0.65 -20.39
N GLY A 214 17.77 0.92 -21.12
CA GLY A 214 17.77 0.98 -22.60
C GLY A 214 16.86 2.10 -23.14
N ILE A 215 16.77 3.22 -22.42
CA ILE A 215 15.97 4.39 -22.77
C ILE A 215 16.90 5.45 -23.41
N PRO A 216 16.50 6.05 -24.53
CA PRO A 216 17.25 7.16 -25.12
C PRO A 216 17.37 8.34 -24.14
N LEU A 217 18.57 8.92 -23.98
CA LEU A 217 18.81 9.96 -22.97
C LEU A 217 17.92 11.20 -23.14
N HIS A 218 17.58 11.55 -24.37
CA HIS A 218 16.74 12.71 -24.69
C HIS A 218 15.24 12.39 -24.81
N ALA A 219 14.82 11.16 -24.46
CA ALA A 219 13.41 10.84 -24.44
C ALA A 219 12.72 11.46 -23.22
N LYS A 220 11.47 11.90 -23.38
CA LYS A 220 10.58 12.14 -22.24
C LYS A 220 10.06 10.80 -21.73
N VAL A 221 10.10 10.60 -20.42
CA VAL A 221 9.83 9.31 -19.78
C VAL A 221 8.70 9.43 -18.78
N VAL A 222 7.65 8.64 -18.95
CA VAL A 222 6.57 8.48 -17.95
C VAL A 222 6.65 7.08 -17.36
N ALA A 223 6.66 6.94 -16.05
CA ALA A 223 6.68 5.64 -15.38
C ALA A 223 5.36 5.37 -14.66
N PHE A 224 4.98 4.12 -14.65
CA PHE A 224 3.97 3.52 -13.76
C PHE A 224 4.65 2.41 -12.97
N VAL A 225 4.44 2.41 -11.66
CA VAL A 225 4.91 1.36 -10.76
C VAL A 225 3.72 0.84 -9.95
N GLY A 226 3.52 -0.48 -9.95
CA GLY A 226 2.41 -1.08 -9.21
C GLY A 226 1.95 -2.41 -9.80
N ARG A 227 1.06 -3.10 -9.08
CA ARG A 227 0.46 -4.33 -9.58
C ARG A 227 -0.31 -4.06 -10.87
N LEU A 228 -0.20 -4.98 -11.83
CA LEU A 228 -0.93 -4.90 -13.10
C LEU A 228 -2.37 -5.38 -12.90
N GLN A 229 -3.17 -4.49 -12.34
CA GLN A 229 -4.60 -4.70 -12.07
C GLN A 229 -5.37 -3.51 -12.62
N GLN A 230 -6.57 -3.75 -13.11
CA GLN A 230 -7.39 -2.73 -13.76
C GLN A 230 -7.64 -1.53 -12.85
N PHE A 231 -7.89 -1.77 -11.56
CA PHE A 231 -8.14 -0.70 -10.60
C PHE A 231 -6.88 0.14 -10.26
N LYS A 232 -5.66 -0.32 -10.61
CA LYS A 232 -4.42 0.49 -10.55
C LYS A 232 -4.21 1.37 -11.79
N GLY A 233 -4.97 1.12 -12.85
CA GLY A 233 -5.08 1.99 -14.00
C GLY A 233 -3.95 1.94 -15.03
N PRO A 234 -3.14 0.87 -15.21
CA PRO A 234 -2.12 0.85 -16.27
C PRO A 234 -2.71 1.07 -17.66
N GLN A 235 -3.96 0.62 -17.89
CA GLN A 235 -4.69 0.86 -19.14
C GLN A 235 -4.96 2.35 -19.40
N VAL A 236 -5.11 3.16 -18.36
CA VAL A 236 -5.32 4.62 -18.48
C VAL A 236 -4.07 5.27 -19.07
N LEU A 237 -2.89 4.93 -18.52
CA LEU A 237 -1.62 5.43 -19.03
C LEU A 237 -1.34 4.97 -20.47
N ILE A 238 -1.67 3.70 -20.80
CA ILE A 238 -1.50 3.17 -22.17
C ILE A 238 -2.37 3.94 -23.16
N ARG A 239 -3.65 4.20 -22.83
CA ARG A 239 -4.58 4.98 -23.65
C ARG A 239 -4.13 6.45 -23.78
N ALA A 240 -3.74 7.08 -22.68
CA ALA A 240 -3.20 8.46 -22.70
C ALA A 240 -1.94 8.56 -23.56
N THR A 241 -1.07 7.54 -23.51
CA THR A 241 0.12 7.45 -24.39
C THR A 241 -0.29 7.38 -25.86
N ALA A 242 -1.30 6.58 -26.19
CA ALA A 242 -1.80 6.48 -27.57
C ALA A 242 -2.36 7.82 -28.06
N GLU A 243 -3.10 8.52 -27.22
CA GLU A 243 -3.66 9.83 -27.54
C GLU A 243 -2.55 10.90 -27.74
N LEU A 244 -1.54 10.93 -26.88
CA LEU A 244 -0.37 11.80 -27.06
C LEU A 244 0.36 11.51 -28.39
N MET A 245 0.54 10.25 -28.75
CA MET A 245 1.17 9.85 -30.02
C MET A 245 0.29 10.12 -31.23
N ARG A 246 -1.04 10.10 -31.08
CA ARG A 246 -1.98 10.50 -32.13
C ARG A 246 -1.90 12.01 -32.41
N ARG A 247 -1.76 12.83 -31.35
CA ARG A 247 -1.62 14.31 -31.46
C ARG A 247 -0.27 14.71 -32.06
N ASP A 248 0.81 14.05 -31.60
CA ASP A 248 2.17 14.28 -32.11
C ASP A 248 2.91 12.93 -32.34
N PRO A 249 2.85 12.37 -33.56
CA PRO A 249 3.53 11.10 -33.88
C PRO A 249 5.06 11.14 -33.76
N HIS A 250 5.66 12.35 -33.74
CA HIS A 250 7.10 12.55 -33.65
C HIS A 250 7.57 12.75 -32.22
N ARG A 251 6.67 12.86 -31.24
CA ARG A 251 7.01 13.02 -29.81
C ARG A 251 7.97 11.91 -29.37
N ASN A 252 9.09 12.31 -28.80
CA ASN A 252 10.07 11.34 -28.30
C ASN A 252 9.69 10.87 -26.88
N LEU A 253 8.55 10.16 -26.78
CA LEU A 253 7.98 9.63 -25.55
C LEU A 253 8.39 8.17 -25.34
N ARG A 254 8.72 7.80 -24.11
CA ARG A 254 8.86 6.43 -23.62
C ARG A 254 8.05 6.26 -22.35
N VAL A 255 7.49 5.09 -22.19
CA VAL A 255 6.71 4.71 -21.01
C VAL A 255 7.34 3.47 -20.40
N ILE A 256 7.45 3.46 -19.07
CA ILE A 256 7.85 2.29 -18.27
C ILE A 256 6.63 1.84 -17.50
N ILE A 257 6.31 0.57 -17.57
CA ILE A 257 5.29 -0.06 -16.73
C ILE A 257 5.99 -1.17 -15.94
N CYS A 258 6.18 -0.97 -14.63
CA CYS A 258 6.87 -1.90 -13.75
C CYS A 258 5.90 -2.52 -12.75
N GLY A 259 5.77 -3.84 -12.79
CA GLY A 259 4.94 -4.60 -11.86
C GLY A 259 4.51 -5.96 -12.38
N GLY A 260 3.94 -6.76 -11.49
CA GLY A 260 3.47 -8.11 -11.79
C GLY A 260 1.95 -8.22 -11.87
N ALA A 261 1.49 -9.28 -12.53
CA ALA A 261 0.09 -9.68 -12.48
C ALA A 261 -0.27 -10.15 -11.06
N SER A 262 -1.50 -9.92 -10.66
CA SER A 262 -2.05 -10.36 -9.37
C SER A 262 -3.45 -10.96 -9.58
N GLY A 263 -3.64 -12.17 -9.05
CA GLY A 263 -4.91 -12.89 -9.16
C GLY A 263 -5.22 -13.43 -10.57
N ALA A 264 -6.49 -13.76 -10.80
CA ALA A 264 -7.01 -14.27 -12.09
C ALA A 264 -7.26 -13.14 -13.12
N SER A 265 -7.08 -11.88 -12.75
CA SER A 265 -7.34 -10.71 -13.60
C SER A 265 -6.07 -10.23 -14.30
N ALA A 266 -6.24 -9.77 -15.53
CA ALA A 266 -5.32 -9.15 -16.48
C ALA A 266 -3.83 -9.49 -16.31
N THR A 267 -3.31 -10.27 -17.24
CA THR A 267 -1.88 -10.58 -17.32
C THR A 267 -1.12 -9.38 -17.94
N ALA A 268 0.20 -9.32 -17.72
CA ALA A 268 1.05 -8.35 -18.43
C ALA A 268 0.84 -8.41 -19.96
N GLU A 269 0.44 -9.58 -20.48
CA GLU A 269 0.18 -9.81 -21.90
C GLU A 269 -1.07 -9.07 -22.40
N GLU A 270 -2.14 -8.99 -21.60
CA GLU A 270 -3.34 -8.22 -21.97
C GLU A 270 -3.04 -6.72 -22.11
N TYR A 271 -2.24 -6.15 -21.21
CA TYR A 271 -1.81 -4.75 -21.33
C TYR A 271 -0.86 -4.53 -22.52
N LEU A 272 -0.03 -5.52 -22.82
CA LEU A 272 0.82 -5.49 -24.01
C LEU A 272 -0.03 -5.59 -25.29
N ASP A 273 -1.07 -6.39 -25.31
CA ASP A 273 -2.01 -6.50 -26.43
C ASP A 273 -2.78 -5.20 -26.62
N LEU A 274 -3.28 -4.58 -25.53
CA LEU A 274 -3.87 -3.24 -25.59
C LEU A 274 -2.90 -2.21 -26.22
N ALA A 275 -1.62 -2.25 -25.80
CA ALA A 275 -0.61 -1.36 -26.37
C ALA A 275 -0.33 -1.65 -27.86
N ARG A 276 -0.42 -2.90 -28.31
CA ARG A 276 -0.31 -3.31 -29.73
C ARG A 276 -1.50 -2.82 -30.55
N GLU A 277 -2.72 -3.03 -30.04
CA GLU A 277 -3.96 -2.58 -30.68
C GLU A 277 -3.98 -1.06 -30.88
N LEU A 278 -3.50 -0.31 -29.89
CA LEU A 278 -3.39 1.14 -29.93
C LEU A 278 -2.14 1.66 -30.69
N GLY A 279 -1.28 0.77 -31.17
CA GLY A 279 -0.10 1.12 -31.99
C GLY A 279 1.07 1.72 -31.20
N VAL A 280 1.06 1.63 -29.86
CA VAL A 280 2.08 2.25 -28.99
C VAL A 280 3.02 1.26 -28.32
N ALA A 281 2.93 -0.03 -28.57
CA ALA A 281 3.73 -1.07 -27.94
C ALA A 281 5.25 -0.81 -28.00
N ARG A 282 5.76 -0.18 -29.08
CA ARG A 282 7.18 0.18 -29.24
C ARG A 282 7.62 1.35 -28.34
N ARG A 283 6.68 2.07 -27.75
CA ARG A 283 6.93 3.19 -26.84
C ARG A 283 6.92 2.75 -25.39
N ILE A 284 6.33 1.57 -25.10
CA ILE A 284 6.10 1.07 -23.73
C ILE A 284 7.07 -0.08 -23.44
N ARG A 285 7.71 -0.03 -22.29
CA ARG A 285 8.54 -1.09 -21.76
C ARG A 285 7.91 -1.65 -20.49
N PHE A 286 7.55 -2.93 -20.55
CA PHE A 286 7.09 -3.68 -19.39
C PHE A 286 8.28 -4.28 -18.65
N LEU A 287 8.29 -4.14 -17.32
CA LEU A 287 9.31 -4.66 -16.41
C LEU A 287 8.64 -5.48 -15.32
N ASP A 288 9.30 -6.57 -14.92
CA ASP A 288 8.88 -7.37 -13.78
C ASP A 288 8.93 -6.54 -12.47
N PRO A 289 8.23 -6.98 -11.40
CA PRO A 289 8.33 -6.37 -10.08
C PRO A 289 9.78 -6.25 -9.62
N ARG A 290 10.12 -5.12 -9.02
CA ARG A 290 11.45 -4.80 -8.53
C ARG A 290 11.46 -4.57 -7.03
N PRO A 291 12.53 -4.94 -6.32
CA PRO A 291 12.71 -4.52 -4.93
C PRO A 291 12.89 -3.01 -4.83
N PRO A 292 12.62 -2.40 -3.65
CA PRO A 292 12.68 -0.94 -3.46
C PRO A 292 13.97 -0.30 -3.99
N GLU A 293 15.12 -0.91 -3.75
CA GLU A 293 16.43 -0.38 -4.16
C GLU A 293 16.57 -0.32 -5.69
N GLU A 294 15.91 -1.20 -6.43
CA GLU A 294 15.91 -1.19 -7.90
C GLU A 294 14.86 -0.23 -8.46
N LEU A 295 13.75 0.02 -7.72
CA LEU A 295 12.72 0.99 -8.11
C LEU A 295 13.29 2.42 -8.16
N VAL A 296 14.26 2.76 -7.32
CA VAL A 296 14.95 4.05 -7.35
C VAL A 296 15.41 4.40 -8.77
N SER A 297 15.99 3.42 -9.48
CA SER A 297 16.47 3.64 -10.86
C SER A 297 15.32 3.92 -11.85
N ILE A 298 14.13 3.40 -11.61
CA ILE A 298 12.95 3.64 -12.44
C ILE A 298 12.43 5.05 -12.19
N TYR A 299 12.29 5.44 -10.93
CA TYR A 299 11.85 6.78 -10.56
C TYR A 299 12.84 7.84 -11.06
N GLN A 300 14.14 7.66 -10.83
CA GLN A 300 15.17 8.58 -11.31
C GLN A 300 15.30 8.64 -12.85
N ALA A 301 14.91 7.60 -13.59
CA ALA A 301 14.87 7.62 -15.05
C ALA A 301 13.68 8.38 -15.62
N ALA A 302 12.59 8.49 -14.85
CA ALA A 302 11.34 9.10 -15.27
C ALA A 302 11.37 10.62 -15.16
N ASP A 303 10.65 11.30 -16.05
CA ASP A 303 10.33 12.73 -15.95
C ASP A 303 9.06 12.94 -15.13
N ILE A 304 8.16 11.94 -15.14
CA ILE A 304 6.87 11.93 -14.43
C ILE A 304 6.56 10.49 -14.01
N VAL A 305 5.96 10.34 -12.83
CA VAL A 305 5.31 9.08 -12.44
C VAL A 305 3.78 9.26 -12.50
N ALA A 306 3.10 8.34 -13.18
CA ALA A 306 1.66 8.32 -13.28
C ALA A 306 1.06 7.31 -12.29
N VAL A 307 0.08 7.76 -11.50
CA VAL A 307 -0.66 6.93 -10.52
C VAL A 307 -2.16 7.03 -10.81
N PRO A 308 -2.64 6.36 -11.89
CA PRO A 308 -4.02 6.45 -12.36
C PRO A 308 -4.96 5.46 -11.65
N SER A 309 -4.77 5.25 -10.36
CA SER A 309 -5.56 4.31 -9.56
C SER A 309 -7.02 4.75 -9.45
N TYR A 310 -7.95 3.78 -9.47
CA TYR A 310 -9.38 4.01 -9.21
C TYR A 310 -9.67 4.10 -7.69
N ASN A 311 -8.81 3.50 -6.90
CA ASN A 311 -8.83 3.61 -5.44
C ASN A 311 -7.41 3.46 -4.90
N GLU A 312 -7.04 4.28 -3.91
CA GLU A 312 -5.72 4.28 -3.28
C GLU A 312 -5.83 4.74 -1.83
N SER A 313 -5.42 3.92 -0.89
CA SER A 313 -5.51 4.25 0.54
C SER A 313 -4.62 5.43 0.93
N PHE A 314 -3.43 5.52 0.33
CA PHE A 314 -2.51 6.63 0.58
C PHE A 314 -1.70 7.02 -0.66
N GLY A 315 -1.06 6.06 -1.34
CA GLY A 315 -0.23 6.35 -2.51
C GLY A 315 1.28 6.27 -2.22
N LEU A 316 1.74 5.16 -1.65
CA LEU A 316 3.17 4.94 -1.36
C LEU A 316 4.04 5.15 -2.59
N VAL A 317 3.60 4.68 -3.77
CA VAL A 317 4.31 4.88 -5.05
C VAL A 317 4.48 6.37 -5.38
N ALA A 318 3.47 7.19 -5.10
CA ALA A 318 3.57 8.63 -5.29
C ALA A 318 4.62 9.26 -4.36
N MET A 319 4.68 8.80 -3.11
CA MET A 319 5.67 9.27 -2.14
C MET A 319 7.09 8.81 -2.48
N GLU A 320 7.26 7.57 -2.91
CA GLU A 320 8.54 7.02 -3.35
C GLU A 320 9.09 7.78 -4.56
N ALA A 321 8.24 8.07 -5.56
CA ALA A 321 8.60 8.86 -6.73
C ALA A 321 9.03 10.28 -6.34
N GLN A 322 8.27 10.95 -5.48
CA GLN A 322 8.56 12.29 -4.98
C GLN A 322 9.86 12.34 -4.16
N ALA A 323 10.10 11.32 -3.32
CA ALA A 323 11.37 11.20 -2.59
C ALA A 323 12.57 11.06 -3.53
N CYS A 324 12.37 10.46 -4.72
CA CYS A 324 13.39 10.39 -5.78
C CYS A 324 13.50 11.68 -6.62
N GLY A 325 12.73 12.73 -6.31
CA GLY A 325 12.72 13.98 -7.07
C GLY A 325 11.95 13.87 -8.40
N THR A 326 10.94 13.00 -8.48
CA THR A 326 10.13 12.82 -9.68
C THR A 326 8.71 13.25 -9.40
N PRO A 327 8.19 14.29 -10.11
CA PRO A 327 6.83 14.77 -9.93
C PRO A 327 5.80 13.73 -10.35
N VAL A 328 4.62 13.80 -9.74
CA VAL A 328 3.58 12.79 -9.89
C VAL A 328 2.34 13.38 -10.57
N ILE A 329 1.75 12.61 -11.50
CA ILE A 329 0.38 12.84 -11.95
C ILE A 329 -0.47 11.70 -11.40
N ALA A 330 -1.43 12.02 -10.55
CA ALA A 330 -2.26 11.05 -9.86
C ALA A 330 -3.75 11.28 -10.08
N ALA A 331 -4.56 10.23 -9.99
CA ALA A 331 -6.00 10.38 -9.93
C ALA A 331 -6.40 11.05 -8.60
N ARG A 332 -7.45 11.90 -8.62
CA ARG A 332 -7.99 12.54 -7.41
C ARG A 332 -8.90 11.55 -6.68
N VAL A 333 -8.30 10.52 -6.04
CA VAL A 333 -9.03 9.48 -5.31
C VAL A 333 -8.30 9.10 -4.04
N GLY A 334 -9.05 8.79 -2.99
CA GLY A 334 -8.55 8.28 -1.72
C GLY A 334 -7.45 9.16 -1.13
N GLY A 335 -6.35 8.55 -0.71
CA GLY A 335 -5.22 9.26 -0.11
C GLY A 335 -4.30 10.00 -1.08
N LEU A 336 -4.48 9.89 -2.40
CA LEU A 336 -3.61 10.56 -3.38
C LEU A 336 -3.58 12.08 -3.26
N PRO A 337 -4.71 12.79 -2.92
CA PRO A 337 -4.68 14.23 -2.67
C PRO A 337 -3.86 14.63 -1.42
N VAL A 338 -3.59 13.71 -0.51
CA VAL A 338 -2.67 13.93 0.61
C VAL A 338 -1.23 13.65 0.19
N ALA A 339 -1.02 12.61 -0.60
CA ALA A 339 0.30 12.21 -1.08
C ALA A 339 0.88 13.18 -2.12
N VAL A 340 0.05 13.87 -2.91
CA VAL A 340 0.48 14.79 -3.97
C VAL A 340 -0.06 16.19 -3.67
N ALA A 341 0.82 17.15 -3.40
CA ALA A 341 0.47 18.55 -3.26
C ALA A 341 0.24 19.16 -4.65
N GLU A 342 -1.05 19.35 -4.99
CA GLU A 342 -1.47 19.76 -6.33
C GLU A 342 -0.87 21.11 -6.74
N GLY A 343 -0.25 21.16 -7.92
CA GLY A 343 0.41 22.35 -8.45
C GLY A 343 1.81 22.61 -7.84
N GLU A 344 2.16 21.93 -6.74
CA GLU A 344 3.45 22.05 -6.07
C GLU A 344 4.35 20.85 -6.39
N THR A 345 3.90 19.64 -6.12
CA THR A 345 4.70 18.42 -6.32
C THR A 345 4.20 17.53 -7.44
N GLY A 346 3.07 17.89 -8.04
CA GLY A 346 2.44 17.14 -9.12
C GLY A 346 1.08 17.70 -9.50
N LEU A 347 0.33 16.91 -10.28
CA LEU A 347 -1.02 17.23 -10.74
C LEU A 347 -2.00 16.16 -10.30
N LEU A 348 -3.23 16.54 -10.00
CA LEU A 348 -4.34 15.63 -9.75
C LEU A 348 -5.33 15.68 -10.91
N VAL A 349 -5.72 14.51 -11.41
CA VAL A 349 -6.66 14.36 -12.53
C VAL A 349 -7.99 13.84 -12.01
N ASP A 350 -9.08 14.52 -12.35
CA ASP A 350 -10.44 14.10 -12.02
C ASP A 350 -10.90 12.99 -12.99
N GLY A 351 -11.16 11.81 -12.49
CA GLY A 351 -11.58 10.66 -13.30
C GLY A 351 -10.45 10.04 -14.13
N HIS A 352 -10.85 9.26 -15.15
CA HIS A 352 -9.94 8.42 -15.92
C HIS A 352 -10.10 8.59 -17.44
N ALA A 353 -10.66 9.72 -17.89
CA ALA A 353 -10.81 10.02 -19.31
C ALA A 353 -9.44 10.12 -19.98
N THR A 354 -9.31 9.49 -21.14
CA THR A 354 -8.04 9.41 -21.89
C THR A 354 -7.46 10.78 -22.20
N GLU A 355 -8.34 11.71 -22.59
CA GLU A 355 -7.99 13.06 -23.00
C GLU A 355 -7.41 13.85 -21.82
N ASP A 356 -8.03 13.79 -20.64
CA ASP A 356 -7.61 14.53 -19.46
C ASP A 356 -6.23 14.07 -18.97
N TRP A 357 -5.99 12.75 -18.99
CA TRP A 357 -4.67 12.19 -18.67
C TRP A 357 -3.62 12.56 -19.73
N ALA A 358 -3.98 12.54 -21.02
CA ALA A 358 -3.08 12.98 -22.08
C ALA A 358 -2.75 14.47 -21.96
N ASP A 359 -3.72 15.31 -21.59
CA ASP A 359 -3.53 16.74 -21.39
C ASP A 359 -2.59 17.01 -20.22
N ALA A 360 -2.84 16.41 -19.05
CA ALA A 360 -2.00 16.56 -17.86
C ALA A 360 -0.56 16.10 -18.10
N ILE A 361 -0.39 14.92 -18.69
CA ILE A 361 0.94 14.37 -19.04
C ILE A 361 1.62 15.26 -20.08
N GLY A 362 0.92 15.63 -21.16
CA GLY A 362 1.45 16.49 -22.22
C GLY A 362 1.90 17.84 -21.70
N GLN A 363 1.06 18.50 -20.91
CA GLN A 363 1.36 19.80 -20.32
C GLN A 363 2.65 19.76 -19.48
N LEU A 364 2.77 18.79 -18.57
CA LEU A 364 3.94 18.72 -17.69
C LEU A 364 5.21 18.24 -18.42
N LEU A 365 5.10 17.43 -19.48
CA LEU A 365 6.25 17.05 -20.30
C LEU A 365 6.76 18.21 -21.19
N ASP A 366 5.90 19.14 -21.56
CA ASP A 366 6.24 20.26 -22.44
C ASP A 366 6.71 21.49 -21.67
N ASP A 367 6.48 21.55 -20.36
CA ASP A 367 6.89 22.64 -19.45
C ASP A 367 8.02 22.16 -18.53
N ASP A 368 9.26 22.27 -18.99
CA ASP A 368 10.45 21.83 -18.24
C ASP A 368 10.65 22.64 -16.97
N ASP A 369 10.34 23.95 -16.97
CA ASP A 369 10.54 24.82 -15.81
C ASP A 369 9.57 24.41 -14.66
N THR A 370 8.33 24.20 -14.98
CA THR A 370 7.33 23.71 -14.00
C THR A 370 7.69 22.32 -13.49
N ARG A 371 8.12 21.42 -14.38
CA ARG A 371 8.48 20.05 -13.99
C ARG A 371 9.69 20.02 -13.05
N ILE A 372 10.74 20.83 -13.33
CA ILE A 372 11.93 20.94 -12.48
C ILE A 372 11.58 21.51 -11.12
N ARG A 373 10.78 22.57 -11.06
CA ARG A 373 10.31 23.14 -9.79
C ARG A 373 9.52 22.11 -8.99
N MET A 374 8.58 21.40 -9.62
CA MET A 374 7.80 20.35 -8.95
C MET A 374 8.70 19.22 -8.42
N ALA A 375 9.76 18.86 -9.16
CA ALA A 375 10.72 17.85 -8.73
C ALA A 375 11.47 18.25 -7.45
N GLU A 376 11.86 19.51 -7.33
CA GLU A 376 12.53 20.07 -6.14
C GLU A 376 11.57 20.09 -4.93
N GLU A 377 10.35 20.58 -5.10
CA GLU A 377 9.32 20.64 -4.04
C GLU A 377 8.90 19.22 -3.60
N ALA A 378 8.85 18.26 -4.52
CA ALA A 378 8.48 16.88 -4.25
C ALA A 378 9.39 16.22 -3.19
N VAL A 379 10.69 16.48 -3.23
CA VAL A 379 11.65 15.94 -2.24
C VAL A 379 11.34 16.47 -0.85
N GLY A 380 11.12 17.78 -0.73
CA GLY A 380 10.77 18.43 0.53
C GLY A 380 9.42 17.92 1.08
N HIS A 381 8.45 17.72 0.21
CA HIS A 381 7.15 17.18 0.59
C HIS A 381 7.27 15.74 1.11
N ALA A 382 7.95 14.85 0.37
CA ALA A 382 8.14 13.47 0.77
C ALA A 382 8.88 13.33 2.12
N ALA A 383 9.82 14.21 2.42
CA ALA A 383 10.57 14.21 3.68
C ALA A 383 9.68 14.43 4.93
N ASN A 384 8.49 15.00 4.77
CA ASN A 384 7.54 15.17 5.87
C ASN A 384 6.82 13.86 6.26
N PHE A 385 6.93 12.84 5.41
CA PHE A 385 6.28 11.53 5.60
C PHE A 385 7.34 10.45 5.82
N SER A 386 7.71 10.19 7.06
CA SER A 386 8.70 9.17 7.40
C SER A 386 8.09 8.01 8.17
N TRP A 387 8.59 6.79 7.92
CA TRP A 387 8.20 5.62 8.70
C TRP A 387 8.54 5.75 10.19
N ALA A 388 9.57 6.51 10.54
CA ALA A 388 9.91 6.81 11.93
C ALA A 388 8.80 7.62 12.63
N SER A 389 8.23 8.62 11.94
CA SER A 389 7.11 9.41 12.47
C SER A 389 5.83 8.57 12.55
N THR A 390 5.56 7.74 11.53
CA THR A 390 4.44 6.79 11.54
C THR A 390 4.52 5.84 12.74
N ALA A 391 5.69 5.22 12.95
CA ALA A 391 5.92 4.31 14.08
C ALA A 391 5.80 5.02 15.44
N ALA A 392 6.34 6.23 15.57
CA ALA A 392 6.20 7.01 16.80
C ALA A 392 4.73 7.33 17.12
N ARG A 393 3.93 7.68 16.09
CA ARG A 393 2.49 7.90 16.27
C ARG A 393 1.77 6.61 16.65
N LEU A 394 2.08 5.48 15.98
CA LEU A 394 1.53 4.18 16.35
C LEU A 394 1.89 3.77 17.77
N ALA A 395 3.13 3.97 18.21
CA ALA A 395 3.55 3.69 19.58
C ALA A 395 2.72 4.49 20.61
N SER A 396 2.40 5.77 20.30
CA SER A 396 1.49 6.56 21.14
C SER A 396 0.09 5.98 21.18
N VAL A 397 -0.46 5.57 20.03
CA VAL A 397 -1.78 4.92 19.93
C VAL A 397 -1.82 3.63 20.75
N TYR A 398 -0.75 2.82 20.69
CA TYR A 398 -0.65 1.58 21.46
C TYR A 398 -0.63 1.85 22.96
N ALA A 399 0.18 2.82 23.42
CA ALA A 399 0.24 3.19 24.82
C ALA A 399 -1.11 3.71 25.35
N GLU A 400 -1.85 4.48 24.55
CA GLU A 400 -3.19 4.95 24.88
C GLU A 400 -4.17 3.76 25.00
N ALA A 401 -4.17 2.83 24.01
CA ALA A 401 -5.05 1.66 24.01
C ALA A 401 -4.84 0.76 25.24
N VAL A 402 -3.59 0.44 25.57
CA VAL A 402 -3.23 -0.36 26.75
C VAL A 402 -3.65 0.34 28.05
N THR A 403 -3.50 1.67 28.14
CA THR A 403 -3.85 2.43 29.34
C THR A 403 -5.36 2.46 29.60
N VAL A 404 -6.17 2.56 28.56
CA VAL A 404 -7.65 2.55 28.68
C VAL A 404 -8.12 1.22 29.25
N GLU A 405 -7.61 0.09 28.75
CA GLU A 405 -8.00 -1.23 29.20
C GLU A 405 -7.62 -1.48 30.68
N ILE A 406 -6.43 -1.06 31.10
CA ILE A 406 -6.01 -1.15 32.52
C ILE A 406 -6.99 -0.39 33.44
N ASN A 407 -7.51 0.75 32.98
CA ASN A 407 -8.45 1.56 33.78
C ASN A 407 -9.86 0.93 33.84
N ASP A 408 -10.30 0.28 32.75
CA ASP A 408 -11.60 -0.40 32.72
C ASP A 408 -11.60 -1.72 33.49
N CYS A 409 -10.44 -2.40 33.59
CA CYS A 409 -10.26 -3.61 34.40
C CYS A 409 -10.11 -3.34 35.91
N GLN A 410 -9.91 -2.09 36.35
CA GLN A 410 -9.93 -1.78 37.77
C GLN A 410 -11.38 -1.80 38.30
N PRO A 411 -11.72 -2.67 39.29
CA PRO A 411 -13.06 -2.69 39.86
C PRO A 411 -13.36 -1.29 40.38
N ARG A 412 -14.42 -0.66 39.90
CA ARG A 412 -14.98 0.56 40.47
C ARG A 412 -15.33 0.23 41.93
N HIS A 413 -14.38 0.49 42.84
CA HIS A 413 -14.68 0.42 44.26
C HIS A 413 -15.83 1.39 44.54
N ALA A 414 -16.99 0.80 44.76
CA ALA A 414 -18.18 1.47 45.18
C ALA A 414 -17.84 2.30 46.42
N SER A 415 -17.78 3.61 46.25
CA SER A 415 -17.93 4.57 47.36
C SER A 415 -19.37 4.49 47.84
N ALA A 416 -19.63 3.51 48.70
CA ALA A 416 -20.79 3.52 49.57
C ALA A 416 -20.35 4.15 50.88
N GLN A 417 -20.72 5.39 51.06
CA GLN A 417 -20.96 5.98 52.39
C GLN A 417 -22.30 6.68 52.38
#